data_a63a2e37cec06647fe736ee24f7241ec
#
_entry.id   a63a2e37cec06647fe736ee24f7241ec
#
_cell.length_a   1.000
_cell.length_b   1.000
_cell.length_c   1.000
_cell.angle_alpha   90.00
_cell.angle_beta   90.00
_cell.angle_gamma   90.00
#
_symmetry.space_group_name_H-M   'P 1'
#
loop_
_entity.id
_entity.type
_entity.pdbx_description
1 polymer ?
#
loop_
_entity_poly.entity_id
_entity_poly.type
_entity_poly.pdbx_seq_one_letter_code
_entity_poly.pdbx_strand_id
1 'polypeptide(L)'
;MDIFNNAQQAWLVLEDGTVYEGYGLGSSEDAIGELVFNTSVVGFQEILTDPANANNIIVETFPLTGNYGVNHENDLHESITARGWVIREWCAQPSNFRMEGRIDEYLEKKNISAIFDLDTRAITRKIRDGGVQNALITRTNPEGCKDELVAKIKAWKKPMPAWVNYNEKVSFEKLDSKYSITMVNRSEERRVGKECRSR
;
A
#
# COMPACT_ATOMS: atom_id res chain seq x y z
N MET A 1 -26.49 1.49 5.23
CA MET A 1 -25.91 2.85 5.22
C MET A 1 -25.21 2.99 3.90
N ASP A 2 -25.58 3.97 3.12
CA ASP A 2 -25.10 4.10 1.74
C ASP A 2 -23.66 4.66 1.82
N ILE A 3 -22.67 3.84 1.50
CA ILE A 3 -21.22 4.19 1.59
C ILE A 3 -20.85 5.32 0.63
N PHE A 4 -21.67 5.56 -0.40
CA PHE A 4 -21.45 6.61 -1.39
C PHE A 4 -21.97 7.98 -0.96
N ASN A 5 -22.91 8.07 -0.01
CA ASN A 5 -23.56 9.34 0.34
C ASN A 5 -22.63 10.41 0.97
N ASN A 6 -21.46 10.00 1.48
CA ASN A 6 -20.47 10.92 2.06
C ASN A 6 -19.07 10.75 1.47
N ALA A 7 -18.90 9.89 0.46
CA ALA A 7 -17.61 9.64 -0.14
C ALA A 7 -17.25 10.75 -1.14
N GLN A 8 -16.11 11.39 -0.95
CA GLN A 8 -15.58 12.37 -1.87
C GLN A 8 -15.04 11.68 -3.13
N GLN A 9 -15.31 12.27 -4.29
CA GLN A 9 -14.75 11.82 -5.56
C GLN A 9 -13.22 11.80 -5.52
N ALA A 10 -12.63 10.79 -6.13
CA ALA A 10 -11.18 10.58 -6.16
C ALA A 10 -10.75 9.98 -7.50
N TRP A 11 -9.49 10.18 -7.83
CA TRP A 11 -8.90 9.71 -9.08
C TRP A 11 -7.59 8.97 -8.83
N LEU A 12 -7.41 7.88 -9.55
CA LEU A 12 -6.13 7.20 -9.68
C LEU A 12 -5.56 7.57 -11.06
N VAL A 13 -4.47 8.32 -11.06
CA VAL A 13 -3.76 8.75 -12.27
C VAL A 13 -2.48 7.92 -12.40
N LEU A 14 -2.28 7.30 -13.55
CA LEU A 14 -1.09 6.51 -13.85
C LEU A 14 -0.04 7.33 -14.60
N GLU A 15 1.19 6.88 -14.57
CA GLU A 15 2.34 7.52 -15.24
C GLU A 15 2.16 7.62 -16.76
N ASP A 16 1.42 6.70 -17.37
CA ASP A 16 1.09 6.71 -18.79
C ASP A 16 -0.08 7.66 -19.15
N GLY A 17 -0.64 8.33 -18.16
CA GLY A 17 -1.76 9.24 -18.30
C GLY A 17 -3.14 8.56 -18.27
N THR A 18 -3.23 7.27 -17.98
CA THR A 18 -4.53 6.63 -17.74
C THR A 18 -5.12 7.15 -16.43
N VAL A 19 -6.41 7.46 -16.44
CA VAL A 19 -7.14 7.94 -15.26
C VAL A 19 -8.28 6.98 -14.96
N TYR A 20 -8.40 6.60 -13.71
CA TYR A 20 -9.55 5.86 -13.18
C TYR A 20 -10.25 6.74 -12.16
N GLU A 21 -11.55 6.80 -12.26
CA GLU A 21 -12.43 7.57 -11.36
C GLU A 21 -13.08 6.63 -10.36
N GLY A 22 -13.15 7.06 -9.09
CA GLY A 22 -13.77 6.33 -8.00
C GLY A 22 -14.04 7.25 -6.82
N TYR A 23 -14.12 6.68 -5.63
CA TYR A 23 -14.41 7.40 -4.40
C TYR A 23 -13.28 7.25 -3.40
N GLY A 24 -13.04 8.31 -2.66
CA GLY A 24 -12.00 8.36 -1.66
C GLY A 24 -12.38 7.70 -0.34
N LEU A 25 -11.40 7.09 0.30
CA LEU A 25 -11.49 6.51 1.62
C LEU A 25 -10.22 6.89 2.41
N GLY A 26 -10.34 7.09 3.72
CA GLY A 26 -9.23 7.51 4.57
C GLY A 26 -8.78 8.95 4.30
N SER A 27 -7.47 9.20 4.29
CA SER A 27 -6.90 10.53 4.11
C SER A 27 -7.28 11.17 2.76
N SER A 28 -7.44 12.49 2.77
CA SER A 28 -7.66 13.29 1.57
C SER A 28 -6.37 13.78 0.91
N GLU A 29 -5.21 13.48 1.48
CA GLU A 29 -3.93 13.88 0.92
C GLU A 29 -3.57 13.12 -0.36
N ASP A 30 -2.84 13.78 -1.25
CA ASP A 30 -2.29 13.17 -2.44
C ASP A 30 -1.28 12.08 -2.06
N ALA A 31 -1.42 10.87 -2.63
CA ALA A 31 -0.50 9.78 -2.43
C ALA A 31 0.16 9.37 -3.74
N ILE A 32 1.48 9.56 -3.85
CA ILE A 32 2.27 9.08 -4.99
C ILE A 32 3.07 7.85 -4.56
N GLY A 33 3.05 6.82 -5.38
CA GLY A 33 3.78 5.59 -5.13
C GLY A 33 3.92 4.72 -6.38
N GLU A 34 4.74 3.69 -6.26
CA GLU A 34 4.84 2.63 -7.25
C GLU A 34 3.59 1.75 -7.15
N LEU A 35 2.91 1.55 -8.27
CA LEU A 35 1.66 0.80 -8.32
C LEU A 35 1.95 -0.70 -8.41
N VAL A 36 1.58 -1.44 -7.38
CA VAL A 36 1.73 -2.89 -7.29
C VAL A 36 0.40 -3.55 -6.98
N PHE A 37 0.23 -4.81 -7.33
CA PHE A 37 -1.00 -5.54 -7.01
C PHE A 37 -0.75 -6.70 -6.05
N ASN A 38 -1.77 -7.00 -5.25
CA ASN A 38 -1.82 -8.14 -4.35
C ASN A 38 -3.00 -9.04 -4.71
N THR A 39 -2.81 -10.34 -4.62
CA THR A 39 -3.83 -11.34 -4.95
C THR A 39 -4.37 -12.10 -3.73
N SER A 40 -3.96 -11.70 -2.53
CA SER A 40 -4.44 -12.31 -1.30
C SER A 40 -5.93 -12.03 -1.11
N VAL A 41 -6.63 -12.99 -0.53
CA VAL A 41 -8.06 -12.86 -0.21
C VAL A 41 -8.26 -12.18 1.15
N VAL A 42 -7.29 -12.32 2.03
CA VAL A 42 -7.28 -11.82 3.42
C VAL A 42 -5.92 -11.22 3.74
N GLY A 43 -5.81 -10.54 4.88
CA GLY A 43 -4.53 -10.00 5.34
C GLY A 43 -4.25 -8.59 4.81
N PHE A 44 -5.27 -7.80 4.50
CA PHE A 44 -5.07 -6.44 3.98
C PHE A 44 -4.29 -5.55 4.96
N GLN A 45 -4.49 -5.71 6.25
CA GLN A 45 -3.82 -4.92 7.29
C GLN A 45 -2.33 -5.27 7.35
N GLU A 46 -2.01 -6.55 7.32
CA GLU A 46 -0.65 -7.07 7.23
C GLU A 46 0.04 -6.58 5.95
N ILE A 47 -0.66 -6.59 4.81
CA ILE A 47 -0.13 -6.13 3.52
C ILE A 47 0.17 -4.63 3.55
N LEU A 48 -0.71 -3.80 4.12
CA LEU A 48 -0.51 -2.36 4.23
C LEU A 48 0.64 -1.99 5.18
N THR A 49 0.87 -2.80 6.21
CA THR A 49 1.90 -2.57 7.22
C THR A 49 3.20 -3.33 6.95
N ASP A 50 3.23 -4.16 5.90
CA ASP A 50 4.45 -4.88 5.51
C ASP A 50 5.53 -3.89 5.03
N PRO A 51 6.70 -3.87 5.68
CA PRO A 51 7.83 -3.08 5.24
C PRO A 51 8.24 -3.28 3.77
N ALA A 52 8.02 -4.44 3.20
CA ALA A 52 8.29 -4.71 1.78
C ALA A 52 7.43 -3.85 0.84
N ASN A 53 6.26 -3.40 1.31
CA ASN A 53 5.34 -2.55 0.57
C ASN A 53 5.57 -1.05 0.77
N ALA A 54 6.69 -0.67 1.37
CA ALA A 54 7.00 0.73 1.60
C ALA A 54 7.01 1.55 0.31
N ASN A 55 6.32 2.68 0.37
CA ASN A 55 6.17 3.63 -0.74
C ASN A 55 5.43 3.08 -1.97
N ASN A 56 4.70 1.97 -1.83
CA ASN A 56 3.83 1.44 -2.87
C ASN A 56 2.39 1.95 -2.72
N ILE A 57 1.69 2.04 -3.85
CA ILE A 57 0.23 2.05 -3.91
C ILE A 57 -0.20 0.62 -4.22
N ILE A 58 -0.97 0.01 -3.33
CA ILE A 58 -1.32 -1.40 -3.42
C ILE A 58 -2.72 -1.55 -4.03
N VAL A 59 -2.83 -2.35 -5.08
CA VAL A 59 -4.11 -2.72 -5.71
C VAL A 59 -4.53 -4.08 -5.19
N GLU A 60 -5.65 -4.14 -4.47
CA GLU A 60 -6.24 -5.41 -4.06
C GLU A 60 -7.08 -6.01 -5.20
N THR A 61 -6.74 -7.22 -5.59
CA THR A 61 -7.48 -7.92 -6.66
C THR A 61 -8.74 -8.58 -6.16
N PHE A 62 -8.81 -8.90 -4.86
CA PHE A 62 -10.01 -9.43 -4.26
C PHE A 62 -11.08 -8.36 -4.15
N PRO A 63 -12.33 -8.64 -4.60
CA PRO A 63 -13.32 -7.58 -4.80
C PRO A 63 -13.83 -6.93 -3.53
N LEU A 64 -13.95 -7.65 -2.42
CA LEU A 64 -14.50 -7.12 -1.17
C LEU A 64 -13.47 -7.22 -0.04
N THR A 65 -13.10 -6.09 0.55
CA THR A 65 -12.08 -6.01 1.58
C THR A 65 -12.63 -5.43 2.89
N GLY A 66 -12.04 -5.81 4.02
CA GLY A 66 -12.37 -5.21 5.32
C GLY A 66 -13.49 -5.88 6.11
N ASN A 67 -13.97 -7.05 5.71
CA ASN A 67 -15.11 -7.75 6.34
C ASN A 67 -14.92 -8.07 7.81
N TYR A 68 -13.70 -8.26 8.25
CA TYR A 68 -13.34 -8.61 9.63
C TYR A 68 -12.84 -7.42 10.46
N GLY A 69 -12.85 -6.21 9.87
CA GLY A 69 -12.38 -5.01 10.54
C GLY A 69 -10.87 -4.98 10.74
N VAL A 70 -10.41 -4.13 11.61
CA VAL A 70 -8.99 -3.99 11.97
C VAL A 70 -8.75 -4.32 13.44
N ASN A 71 -7.56 -4.81 13.75
CA ASN A 71 -7.07 -4.99 15.11
C ASN A 71 -5.57 -4.73 15.19
N HIS A 72 -5.04 -4.44 16.37
CA HIS A 72 -3.63 -4.10 16.57
C HIS A 72 -2.68 -5.30 16.41
N GLU A 73 -3.17 -6.54 16.57
CA GLU A 73 -2.33 -7.75 16.45
C GLU A 73 -1.95 -8.05 15.01
N ASN A 74 -2.71 -7.53 14.02
CA ASN A 74 -2.47 -7.77 12.60
C ASN A 74 -1.50 -6.75 11.97
N ASP A 75 -1.06 -5.74 12.69
CA ASP A 75 -0.06 -4.82 12.20
C ASP A 75 1.33 -5.50 12.23
N LEU A 76 1.96 -5.69 11.07
CA LEU A 76 3.33 -6.19 10.99
C LEU A 76 4.36 -5.14 11.43
N HIS A 77 3.99 -3.87 11.36
CA HIS A 77 4.81 -2.75 11.77
C HIS A 77 3.95 -1.67 12.43
N GLU A 78 4.49 -0.92 13.38
CA GLU A 78 3.76 0.13 14.11
C GLU A 78 3.21 1.25 13.22
N SER A 79 3.90 1.53 12.12
CA SER A 79 3.45 2.48 11.10
C SER A 79 3.10 1.77 9.80
N ILE A 80 2.08 2.25 9.12
CA ILE A 80 1.78 1.80 7.77
C ILE A 80 2.91 2.26 6.85
N THR A 81 3.39 1.35 6.01
CA THR A 81 4.49 1.61 5.09
C THR A 81 4.02 1.87 3.66
N ALA A 82 2.83 1.38 3.30
CA ALA A 82 2.20 1.66 2.03
C ALA A 82 1.82 3.15 1.89
N ARG A 83 1.92 3.71 0.67
CA ARG A 83 1.54 5.09 0.37
C ARG A 83 0.05 5.25 0.11
N GLY A 84 -0.56 4.25 -0.49
CA GLY A 84 -1.96 4.29 -0.83
C GLY A 84 -2.54 2.91 -1.10
N TRP A 85 -3.85 2.86 -1.21
CA TRP A 85 -4.58 1.62 -1.37
C TRP A 85 -5.71 1.76 -2.39
N VAL A 86 -5.81 0.80 -3.30
CA VAL A 86 -6.79 0.76 -4.39
C VAL A 86 -7.61 -0.50 -4.25
N ILE A 87 -8.91 -0.36 -4.07
CA ILE A 87 -9.83 -1.45 -3.84
C ILE A 87 -11.08 -1.32 -4.72
N ARG A 88 -11.78 -2.41 -4.91
CA ARG A 88 -13.06 -2.40 -5.61
C ARG A 88 -14.19 -2.02 -4.66
N GLU A 89 -14.31 -2.76 -3.58
CA GLU A 89 -15.38 -2.60 -2.59
C GLU A 89 -14.83 -2.82 -1.18
N TRP A 90 -15.36 -2.10 -0.22
CA TRP A 90 -15.00 -2.26 1.18
C TRP A 90 -16.24 -2.47 2.07
N CYS A 91 -16.07 -3.18 3.17
CA CYS A 91 -17.10 -3.46 4.12
C CYS A 91 -17.24 -2.33 5.15
N ALA A 92 -18.30 -1.54 5.05
CA ALA A 92 -18.56 -0.43 5.98
C ALA A 92 -19.02 -0.89 7.38
N GLN A 93 -19.52 -2.13 7.48
CA GLN A 93 -19.99 -2.72 8.74
C GLN A 93 -19.33 -4.09 8.91
N PRO A 94 -18.04 -4.12 9.26
CA PRO A 94 -17.34 -5.37 9.51
C PRO A 94 -17.91 -6.07 10.73
N SER A 95 -17.80 -7.41 10.75
CA SER A 95 -18.26 -8.22 11.86
C SER A 95 -17.25 -9.33 12.15
N ASN A 96 -16.53 -9.20 13.26
CA ASN A 96 -15.60 -10.19 13.76
C ASN A 96 -15.43 -10.02 15.26
N PHE A 97 -15.27 -11.11 16.01
CA PHE A 97 -15.07 -11.07 17.46
C PHE A 97 -13.74 -10.41 17.90
N ARG A 98 -12.77 -10.30 16.96
CA ARG A 98 -11.47 -9.62 17.20
C ARG A 98 -11.43 -8.18 16.70
N MET A 99 -12.53 -7.68 16.14
CA MET A 99 -12.58 -6.35 15.58
C MET A 99 -12.45 -5.29 16.67
N GLU A 100 -11.51 -4.38 16.50
CA GLU A 100 -11.29 -3.21 17.35
C GLU A 100 -11.72 -1.90 16.67
N GLY A 101 -11.78 -1.88 15.34
CA GLY A 101 -12.15 -0.70 14.59
C GLY A 101 -12.54 -0.99 13.15
N ARG A 102 -12.95 0.06 12.46
CA ARG A 102 -13.32 0.04 11.06
C ARG A 102 -12.11 0.44 10.20
N ILE A 103 -12.12 0.00 8.96
CA ILE A 103 -11.02 0.25 8.04
C ILE A 103 -10.91 1.73 7.64
N ASP A 104 -12.03 2.42 7.46
CA ASP A 104 -12.07 3.84 7.12
C ASP A 104 -11.44 4.70 8.24
N GLU A 105 -11.82 4.46 9.49
CA GLU A 105 -11.25 5.13 10.67
C GLU A 105 -9.75 4.81 10.83
N TYR A 106 -9.36 3.57 10.54
CA TYR A 106 -7.97 3.14 10.61
C TYR A 106 -7.09 3.85 9.58
N LEU A 107 -7.55 3.93 8.32
CA LEU A 107 -6.83 4.62 7.24
C LEU A 107 -6.71 6.12 7.51
N GLU A 108 -7.80 6.74 8.03
CA GLU A 108 -7.79 8.16 8.40
C GLU A 108 -6.80 8.43 9.55
N LYS A 109 -6.87 7.63 10.62
CA LYS A 109 -5.95 7.74 11.77
C LYS A 109 -4.48 7.58 11.38
N LYS A 110 -4.20 6.71 10.42
CA LYS A 110 -2.85 6.44 9.91
C LYS A 110 -2.44 7.35 8.75
N ASN A 111 -3.31 8.29 8.33
CA ASN A 111 -3.11 9.23 7.23
C ASN A 111 -2.81 8.55 5.89
N ILE A 112 -3.54 7.48 5.57
CA ILE A 112 -3.41 6.78 4.29
C ILE A 112 -4.56 7.13 3.37
N SER A 113 -4.20 7.51 2.14
CA SER A 113 -5.15 7.75 1.08
C SER A 113 -5.54 6.44 0.39
N ALA A 114 -6.83 6.17 0.32
CA ALA A 114 -7.35 5.04 -0.43
C ALA A 114 -8.42 5.48 -1.42
N ILE A 115 -8.65 4.65 -2.42
CA ILE A 115 -9.67 4.86 -3.44
C ILE A 115 -10.41 3.54 -3.69
N PHE A 116 -11.74 3.60 -3.76
CA PHE A 116 -12.61 2.45 -4.00
C PHE A 116 -13.55 2.66 -5.18
N ASP A 117 -14.28 1.62 -5.57
CA ASP A 117 -15.16 1.55 -6.73
C ASP A 117 -14.40 1.57 -8.07
N LEU A 118 -13.22 0.94 -8.10
CA LEU A 118 -12.42 0.81 -9.32
C LEU A 118 -12.46 -0.62 -9.88
N ASP A 119 -12.26 -0.74 -11.19
CA ASP A 119 -11.98 -2.03 -11.80
C ASP A 119 -10.53 -2.47 -11.51
N THR A 120 -10.32 -3.01 -10.31
CA THR A 120 -9.02 -3.50 -9.87
C THR A 120 -8.49 -4.63 -10.75
N ARG A 121 -9.38 -5.39 -11.42
CA ARG A 121 -8.98 -6.43 -12.36
C ARG A 121 -8.35 -5.84 -13.63
N ALA A 122 -8.96 -4.78 -14.19
CA ALA A 122 -8.39 -4.09 -15.35
C ALA A 122 -7.04 -3.45 -15.01
N ILE A 123 -6.95 -2.80 -13.84
CA ILE A 123 -5.70 -2.20 -13.34
C ILE A 123 -4.62 -3.27 -13.17
N THR A 124 -4.94 -4.39 -12.52
CA THR A 124 -4.01 -5.50 -12.31
C THR A 124 -3.48 -6.06 -13.63
N ARG A 125 -4.36 -6.27 -14.62
CA ARG A 125 -3.93 -6.74 -15.95
C ARG A 125 -3.01 -5.74 -16.62
N LYS A 126 -3.31 -4.44 -16.51
CA LYS A 126 -2.48 -3.38 -17.08
C LYS A 126 -1.07 -3.36 -16.46
N ILE A 127 -0.94 -3.50 -15.14
CA ILE A 127 0.35 -3.58 -14.44
C ILE A 127 1.10 -4.85 -14.86
N ARG A 128 0.42 -5.99 -14.90
CA ARG A 128 1.03 -7.27 -15.26
C ARG A 128 1.58 -7.28 -16.68
N ASP A 129 0.83 -6.73 -17.64
CA ASP A 129 1.16 -6.78 -19.06
C ASP A 129 2.08 -5.61 -19.47
N GLY A 130 1.96 -4.44 -18.81
CA GLY A 130 2.73 -3.22 -19.10
C GLY A 130 3.95 -2.98 -18.19
N GLY A 131 4.10 -3.77 -17.12
CA GLY A 131 5.15 -3.57 -16.12
C GLY A 131 4.76 -2.60 -15.01
N VAL A 132 5.65 -2.47 -14.05
CA VAL A 132 5.48 -1.58 -12.90
C VAL A 132 5.54 -0.12 -13.34
N GLN A 133 4.64 0.70 -12.83
CA GLN A 133 4.59 2.14 -13.11
C GLN A 133 4.21 2.91 -11.84
N ASN A 134 4.54 4.20 -11.82
CA ASN A 134 4.12 5.08 -10.74
C ASN A 134 2.66 5.51 -10.92
N ALA A 135 2.00 5.81 -9.81
CA ALA A 135 0.64 6.30 -9.79
C ALA A 135 0.45 7.37 -8.71
N LEU A 136 -0.64 8.10 -8.85
CA LEU A 136 -1.09 9.13 -7.90
C LEU A 136 -2.56 8.88 -7.56
N ILE A 137 -2.87 8.79 -6.27
CA ILE A 137 -4.24 8.93 -5.76
C ILE A 137 -4.44 10.40 -5.38
N THR A 138 -5.47 11.05 -5.90
CA THR A 138 -5.77 12.46 -5.63
C THR A 138 -7.26 12.71 -5.52
N ARG A 139 -7.64 13.78 -4.81
CA ARG A 139 -9.00 14.32 -4.76
C ARG A 139 -9.20 15.48 -5.74
N THR A 140 -8.15 15.89 -6.43
CA THR A 140 -8.22 16.93 -7.47
C THR A 140 -8.66 16.33 -8.79
N ASN A 141 -9.71 16.88 -9.40
CA ASN A 141 -10.16 16.44 -10.72
C ASN A 141 -9.04 16.65 -11.76
N PRO A 142 -8.62 15.60 -12.46
CA PRO A 142 -7.56 15.69 -13.48
C PRO A 142 -7.95 16.48 -14.72
N GLU A 143 -9.23 16.81 -14.93
CA GLU A 143 -9.67 17.62 -16.07
C GLU A 143 -9.00 18.98 -16.04
N GLY A 144 -8.18 19.26 -17.06
CA GLY A 144 -7.45 20.51 -17.21
C GLY A 144 -6.06 20.56 -16.57
N CYS A 145 -5.70 19.63 -15.67
CA CYS A 145 -4.37 19.55 -15.05
C CYS A 145 -3.66 18.20 -15.21
N LYS A 146 -4.18 17.35 -16.08
CA LYS A 146 -3.69 15.98 -16.28
C LYS A 146 -2.19 15.91 -16.60
N ASP A 147 -1.71 16.77 -17.49
CA ASP A 147 -0.30 16.78 -17.90
C ASP A 147 0.63 17.17 -16.74
N GLU A 148 0.20 18.07 -15.88
CA GLU A 148 0.93 18.47 -14.66
C GLU A 148 1.00 17.29 -13.67
N LEU A 149 -0.11 16.58 -13.47
CA LEU A 149 -0.15 15.42 -12.59
C LEU A 149 0.75 14.30 -13.13
N VAL A 150 0.70 14.03 -14.42
CA VAL A 150 1.59 13.04 -15.07
C VAL A 150 3.06 13.45 -14.96
N ALA A 151 3.37 14.71 -15.13
CA ALA A 151 4.74 15.22 -14.94
C ALA A 151 5.22 15.03 -13.48
N LYS A 152 4.35 15.30 -12.49
CA LYS A 152 4.60 15.07 -11.07
C LYS A 152 4.86 13.58 -10.78
N ILE A 153 4.07 12.68 -11.37
CA ILE A 153 4.23 11.22 -11.23
C ILE A 153 5.56 10.75 -11.83
N LYS A 154 5.91 11.20 -13.03
CA LYS A 154 7.18 10.85 -13.70
C LYS A 154 8.41 11.37 -13.00
N ALA A 155 8.31 12.52 -12.36
CA ALA A 155 9.41 13.09 -11.58
C ALA A 155 9.64 12.39 -10.25
N TRP A 156 8.63 11.68 -9.75
CA TRP A 156 8.72 10.99 -8.48
C TRP A 156 9.65 9.77 -8.57
N LYS A 157 10.52 9.63 -7.60
CA LYS A 157 11.40 8.48 -7.45
C LYS A 157 11.11 7.82 -6.12
N LYS A 158 10.94 6.51 -6.13
CA LYS A 158 10.70 5.73 -4.92
C LYS A 158 11.80 5.98 -3.89
N PRO A 159 11.51 6.59 -2.75
CA PRO A 159 12.50 6.79 -1.71
C PRO A 159 12.89 5.44 -1.11
N MET A 160 14.18 5.27 -0.84
CA MET A 160 14.65 4.11 -0.10
C MET A 160 14.17 4.25 1.36
N PRO A 161 13.42 3.29 1.89
CA PRO A 161 13.00 3.36 3.28
C PRO A 161 14.20 3.37 4.22
N ALA A 162 14.17 4.22 5.25
CA ALA A 162 15.31 4.40 6.19
C ALA A 162 15.68 3.10 6.92
N TRP A 163 14.68 2.25 7.22
CA TRP A 163 14.89 0.95 7.89
C TRP A 163 15.51 -0.12 6.97
N VAL A 164 15.68 0.14 5.68
CA VAL A 164 16.44 -0.74 4.77
C VAL A 164 17.95 -0.61 4.98
N ASN A 165 18.39 0.48 5.60
CA ASN A 165 19.80 0.68 5.96
C ASN A 165 20.08 0.06 7.34
N TYR A 166 20.20 -1.26 7.41
CA TYR A 166 20.59 -1.98 8.62
C TYR A 166 22.08 -1.78 8.93
N ASN A 167 22.47 -0.56 9.27
CA ASN A 167 23.82 -0.29 9.79
C ASN A 167 23.91 -0.52 11.32
N GLU A 168 22.79 -0.75 11.98
CA GLU A 168 22.73 -0.96 13.42
C GLU A 168 22.43 -2.42 13.75
N LYS A 169 23.15 -2.94 14.77
CA LYS A 169 22.83 -4.24 15.32
C LYS A 169 21.51 -4.14 16.10
N VAL A 170 20.48 -4.77 15.62
CA VAL A 170 19.23 -4.90 16.35
C VAL A 170 19.36 -6.11 17.27
N SER A 171 19.28 -5.91 18.58
CA SER A 171 19.18 -6.99 19.56
C SER A 171 17.75 -7.07 20.06
N PHE A 172 17.16 -8.22 19.91
CA PHE A 172 15.86 -8.53 20.52
C PHE A 172 16.05 -9.00 21.95
N GLU A 173 15.09 -8.71 22.83
CA GLU A 173 15.11 -9.24 24.19
C GLU A 173 15.23 -10.77 24.15
N LYS A 174 16.10 -11.28 25.02
CA LYS A 174 16.38 -12.71 25.09
C LYS A 174 15.14 -13.42 25.66
N LEU A 175 14.35 -14.01 24.78
CA LEU A 175 13.31 -14.94 25.22
C LEU A 175 13.96 -16.14 25.89
N ASP A 176 13.32 -16.67 26.94
CA ASP A 176 13.77 -17.90 27.61
C ASP A 176 13.48 -19.10 26.69
N SER A 177 14.30 -19.24 25.66
CA SER A 177 14.17 -20.26 24.61
C SER A 177 15.37 -21.20 24.63
N LYS A 178 15.11 -22.48 24.35
CA LYS A 178 16.13 -23.52 24.28
C LYS A 178 17.16 -23.29 23.16
N TYR A 179 16.80 -22.49 22.17
CA TYR A 179 17.63 -22.26 20.98
C TYR A 179 17.89 -20.76 20.80
N SER A 180 19.08 -20.40 20.34
CA SER A 180 19.44 -19.08 19.88
C SER A 180 19.61 -19.08 18.36
N ILE A 181 19.04 -18.07 17.69
CA ILE A 181 19.14 -17.90 16.24
C ILE A 181 19.90 -16.61 15.98
N THR A 182 20.95 -16.69 15.20
CA THR A 182 21.66 -15.50 14.70
C THR A 182 21.33 -15.31 13.23
N MET A 183 20.69 -14.19 12.89
CA MET A 183 20.42 -13.83 11.51
C MET A 183 21.53 -12.94 10.98
N VAL A 184 22.21 -13.37 9.91
CA VAL A 184 23.19 -12.56 9.21
C VAL A 184 22.58 -12.05 7.91
N ASN A 185 22.31 -10.74 7.85
CA ASN A 185 21.77 -10.11 6.63
C ASN A 185 22.95 -9.75 5.70
N ARG A 186 23.10 -10.47 4.59
CA ARG A 186 24.10 -10.23 3.53
C ARG A 186 23.51 -9.54 2.29
N SER A 187 22.31 -9.00 2.39
CA SER A 187 21.61 -8.41 1.25
C SER A 187 22.28 -7.17 0.65
N GLU A 188 23.21 -6.54 1.36
CA GLU A 188 23.99 -5.40 0.85
C GLU A 188 24.86 -5.76 -0.37
N GLU A 189 25.37 -6.98 -0.44
CA GLU A 189 26.16 -7.42 -1.61
C GLU A 189 25.31 -7.47 -2.90
N ARG A 190 24.02 -7.70 -2.80
CA ARG A 190 23.09 -7.64 -3.94
C ARG A 190 22.78 -6.22 -4.39
N ARG A 191 22.77 -5.26 -3.46
CA ARG A 191 22.46 -3.86 -3.76
C ARG A 191 23.59 -3.14 -4.48
N VAL A 192 24.82 -3.59 -4.30
CA VAL A 192 26.01 -2.98 -4.92
C VAL A 192 26.31 -3.58 -6.30
N GLY A 193 25.44 -4.46 -6.83
CA GLY A 193 25.66 -5.09 -8.14
C GLY A 193 26.87 -6.01 -8.22
N LYS A 194 27.40 -6.46 -7.10
CA LYS A 194 28.47 -7.44 -7.06
C LYS A 194 27.86 -8.83 -7.18
N GLU A 195 28.10 -9.47 -8.29
CA GLU A 195 27.79 -10.87 -8.48
C GLU A 195 28.36 -11.70 -7.34
N CYS A 196 27.51 -12.55 -6.78
CA CYS A 196 27.94 -13.57 -5.82
C CYS A 196 28.87 -14.53 -6.55
N ARG A 197 30.17 -14.34 -6.46
CA ARG A 197 31.13 -15.34 -6.89
C ARG A 197 31.06 -16.47 -5.87
N SER A 198 30.38 -17.55 -6.25
CA SER A 198 30.49 -18.81 -5.56
C SER A 198 31.95 -19.24 -5.57
N ARG A 199 32.53 -19.36 -4.41
CA ARG A 199 33.73 -20.17 -4.20
C ARG A 199 33.37 -21.55 -3.79
#